data_330c2d3410beff008ede1200d8022abb
#
_entry.id   330c2d3410beff008ede1200d8022abb
#
_cell.length_a   1.000
_cell.length_b   1.000
_cell.length_c   1.000
_cell.angle_alpha   90.00
_cell.angle_beta   90.00
_cell.angle_gamma   90.00
#
_symmetry.space_group_name_H-M   'P 1'
#
loop_
_entity.id
_entity.type
_entity.pdbx_description
1 polymer ?
#
loop_
_entity_poly.entity_id
_entity_poly.type
_entity_poly.pdbx_seq_one_letter_code
_entity_poly.pdbx_strand_id
1 'polypeptide(L)'
;MVKSKIILVFLILFLSPIISEASAHSMFNSAESFIGDYRVQIATLPEIPITGDPMQILFRVSDIDFEEVDRFTMGIRIFYDDIQLDAISPQSHEGAHWEIEYVLDRPGNHIFRVDLYDAAKDGGIITYTFNISTHNPFGYIFISSIAAGSIGISIVIGYIYIPRILKSRTKA
;
A
#
# COMPACT_ATOMS: atom_id res chain seq x y z
N MET A 1 -35.36 -28.25 -14.58
CA MET A 1 -34.43 -28.36 -13.44
C MET A 1 -32.96 -27.93 -13.71
N VAL A 2 -32.41 -28.20 -14.93
CA VAL A 2 -30.99 -27.84 -15.25
C VAL A 2 -30.75 -26.35 -15.33
N LYS A 3 -31.66 -25.56 -15.91
CA LYS A 3 -31.49 -24.09 -16.05
C LYS A 3 -31.45 -23.31 -14.72
N SER A 4 -32.11 -23.81 -13.67
CA SER A 4 -32.09 -23.20 -12.35
C SER A 4 -30.74 -23.42 -11.65
N LYS A 5 -30.10 -24.57 -11.89
CA LYS A 5 -28.80 -24.89 -11.33
C LYS A 5 -27.69 -24.04 -11.96
N ILE A 6 -27.80 -23.73 -13.24
CA ILE A 6 -26.83 -22.86 -13.94
C ILE A 6 -26.90 -21.43 -13.43
N ILE A 7 -28.11 -20.90 -13.19
CA ILE A 7 -28.29 -19.55 -12.63
C ILE A 7 -27.71 -19.47 -11.22
N LEU A 8 -27.90 -20.52 -10.40
CA LEU A 8 -27.37 -20.57 -9.03
C LEU A 8 -25.81 -20.61 -9.05
N VAL A 9 -25.22 -21.40 -9.96
CA VAL A 9 -23.75 -21.45 -10.11
C VAL A 9 -23.18 -20.10 -10.56
N PHE A 10 -23.85 -19.42 -11.50
CA PHE A 10 -23.45 -18.07 -11.93
C PHE A 10 -23.57 -17.04 -10.78
N LEU A 11 -24.63 -17.12 -9.98
CA LEU A 11 -24.82 -16.24 -8.81
C LEU A 11 -23.74 -16.47 -7.75
N ILE A 12 -23.36 -17.70 -7.49
CA ILE A 12 -22.28 -18.07 -6.54
C ILE A 12 -20.93 -17.60 -7.07
N LEU A 13 -20.64 -17.77 -8.35
CA LEU A 13 -19.39 -17.28 -8.98
C LEU A 13 -19.28 -15.75 -8.96
N PHE A 14 -20.39 -15.02 -9.04
CA PHE A 14 -20.41 -13.56 -8.99
C PHE A 14 -20.33 -13.01 -7.56
N LEU A 15 -20.76 -13.78 -6.57
CA LEU A 15 -20.71 -13.41 -5.14
C LEU A 15 -19.39 -13.83 -4.47
N SER A 16 -18.65 -14.78 -5.03
CA SER A 16 -17.40 -15.27 -4.42
C SER A 16 -16.29 -14.22 -4.31
N PRO A 17 -16.09 -13.25 -5.21
CA PRO A 17 -15.08 -12.20 -5.01
C PRO A 17 -15.42 -11.17 -3.92
N ILE A 18 -16.67 -11.13 -3.45
CA ILE A 18 -17.10 -10.17 -2.41
C ILE A 18 -16.73 -10.66 -1.00
N ILE A 19 -16.39 -11.95 -0.85
CA ILE A 19 -16.14 -12.59 0.47
C ILE A 19 -14.63 -12.73 0.76
N SER A 20 -13.75 -12.44 -0.18
CA SER A 20 -12.32 -12.43 0.09
C SER A 20 -11.92 -11.09 0.72
N GLU A 21 -12.19 -10.93 2.01
CA GLU A 21 -11.30 -10.12 2.81
C GLU A 21 -9.96 -10.86 2.81
N ALA A 22 -9.16 -10.62 1.79
CA ALA A 22 -7.76 -10.92 1.84
C ALA A 22 -7.14 -9.96 2.85
N SER A 23 -7.22 -10.34 4.10
CA SER A 23 -6.44 -9.75 5.19
C SER A 23 -4.99 -10.17 4.97
N ALA A 24 -4.42 -9.72 3.86
CA ALA A 24 -2.98 -9.70 3.68
C ALA A 24 -2.48 -8.51 4.49
N HIS A 25 -2.16 -8.77 5.74
CA HIS A 25 -1.37 -7.87 6.57
C HIS A 25 0.08 -7.82 6.08
N SER A 26 0.29 -7.49 4.84
CA SER A 26 1.53 -6.87 4.44
C SER A 26 1.25 -5.38 4.43
N MET A 27 1.75 -4.66 5.41
CA MET A 27 1.87 -3.22 5.31
C MET A 27 2.67 -2.96 4.04
N PHE A 28 2.01 -2.50 2.98
CA PHE A 28 2.62 -2.38 1.64
C PHE A 28 3.83 -1.44 1.64
N ASN A 29 3.85 -0.49 2.57
CA ASN A 29 4.94 0.44 2.76
C ASN A 29 5.42 0.41 4.22
N SER A 30 5.66 -0.77 4.74
CA SER A 30 6.46 -0.93 5.95
C SER A 30 7.63 -1.85 5.66
N ALA A 31 8.78 -1.48 6.14
CA ALA A 31 9.99 -2.24 5.95
C ALA A 31 10.91 -2.06 7.16
N GLU A 32 11.78 -3.03 7.35
CA GLU A 32 12.83 -2.95 8.34
C GLU A 32 14.14 -3.42 7.74
N SER A 33 15.23 -2.88 8.25
CA SER A 33 16.57 -3.28 7.84
C SER A 33 17.52 -3.26 9.03
N PHE A 34 18.39 -4.26 9.08
CA PHE A 34 19.42 -4.42 10.11
C PHE A 34 20.78 -4.19 9.47
N ILE A 35 21.55 -3.25 10.00
CA ILE A 35 22.94 -3.03 9.59
C ILE A 35 23.76 -2.71 10.84
N GLY A 36 24.83 -3.47 11.08
CA GLY A 36 25.63 -3.34 12.28
C GLY A 36 24.83 -3.68 13.54
N ASP A 37 24.85 -2.79 14.51
CA ASP A 37 24.21 -2.99 15.81
C ASP A 37 22.82 -2.31 15.90
N TYR A 38 22.31 -1.79 14.76
CA TYR A 38 21.04 -1.06 14.73
C TYR A 38 20.05 -1.62 13.74
N ARG A 39 18.79 -1.46 14.08
CA ARG A 39 17.62 -1.77 13.27
C ARG A 39 16.85 -0.49 13.01
N VAL A 40 16.57 -0.19 11.75
CA VAL A 40 15.69 0.90 11.35
C VAL A 40 14.43 0.32 10.72
N GLN A 41 13.29 0.79 11.18
CA GLN A 41 11.98 0.51 10.60
C GLN A 41 11.41 1.78 9.99
N ILE A 42 10.71 1.61 8.87
CA ILE A 42 9.95 2.67 8.20
C ILE A 42 8.53 2.17 7.95
N ALA A 43 7.55 3.02 8.12
CA ALA A 43 6.17 2.75 7.74
C ALA A 43 5.49 4.03 7.24
N THR A 44 4.43 3.88 6.43
CA THR A 44 3.62 5.03 5.98
C THR A 44 2.19 4.95 6.48
N LEU A 45 1.58 6.11 6.68
CA LEU A 45 0.17 6.25 6.97
C LEU A 45 -0.43 7.29 6.00
N PRO A 46 -1.36 6.91 5.09
CA PRO A 46 -1.93 5.57 4.91
C PRO A 46 -0.89 4.54 4.41
N GLU A 47 -1.18 3.26 4.62
CA GLU A 47 -0.34 2.14 4.14
C GLU A 47 -0.12 2.14 2.63
N ILE A 48 -1.06 2.67 1.88
CA ILE A 48 -1.00 2.84 0.43
C ILE A 48 -1.18 4.33 0.14
N PRO A 49 -0.09 5.11 0.14
CA PRO A 49 -0.17 6.53 -0.15
C PRO A 49 -0.61 6.80 -1.57
N ILE A 50 -1.40 7.86 -1.73
CA ILE A 50 -1.83 8.35 -3.03
C ILE A 50 -0.89 9.47 -3.46
N THR A 51 -0.50 9.45 -4.73
CA THR A 51 0.33 10.49 -5.33
C THR A 51 -0.32 11.86 -5.19
N GLY A 52 0.42 12.83 -4.67
CA GLY A 52 -0.04 14.20 -4.45
C GLY A 52 -0.78 14.44 -3.14
N ASP A 53 -1.11 13.38 -2.38
CA ASP A 53 -1.73 13.51 -1.07
C ASP A 53 -0.65 13.48 0.04
N PRO A 54 -0.86 14.17 1.17
CA PRO A 54 0.02 14.10 2.32
C PRO A 54 -0.03 12.72 2.96
N MET A 55 1.14 12.21 3.34
CA MET A 55 1.30 10.98 4.11
C MET A 55 2.21 11.23 5.32
N GLN A 56 1.98 10.50 6.38
CA GLN A 56 2.93 10.41 7.49
C GLN A 56 3.93 9.29 7.21
N ILE A 57 5.20 9.56 7.45
CA ILE A 57 6.27 8.56 7.42
C ILE A 57 6.78 8.43 8.84
N LEU A 58 6.72 7.20 9.36
CA LEU A 58 7.14 6.86 10.71
C LEU A 58 8.45 6.10 10.64
N PHE A 59 9.42 6.54 11.43
CA PHE A 59 10.68 5.86 11.63
C PHE A 59 10.78 5.38 13.07
N ARG A 60 11.37 4.19 13.23
CA ARG A 60 11.73 3.66 14.55
C ARG A 60 13.14 3.10 14.48
N VAL A 61 13.94 3.45 15.48
CA VAL A 61 15.30 2.97 15.63
C VAL A 61 15.40 2.11 16.89
N SER A 62 15.94 0.93 16.77
CA SER A 62 16.25 0.03 17.89
C SER A 62 17.63 -0.59 17.70
N ASP A 63 18.14 -1.18 18.75
CA ASP A 63 19.35 -1.97 18.68
C ASP A 63 19.07 -3.39 18.17
N ILE A 64 20.11 -4.26 18.17
CA ILE A 64 20.04 -5.64 17.72
C ILE A 64 19.14 -6.52 18.61
N ASP A 65 18.97 -6.15 19.89
CA ASP A 65 18.15 -6.87 20.87
C ASP A 65 16.70 -6.35 20.89
N PHE A 66 16.33 -5.50 19.92
CA PHE A 66 15.03 -4.83 19.78
C PHE A 66 14.70 -3.81 20.87
N GLU A 67 15.69 -3.41 21.67
CA GLU A 67 15.51 -2.33 22.63
C GLU A 67 15.55 -0.97 21.91
N GLU A 68 14.67 -0.08 22.32
CA GLU A 68 14.57 1.27 21.75
C GLU A 68 15.76 2.14 22.16
N VAL A 69 16.31 2.89 21.21
CA VAL A 69 17.40 3.81 21.50
C VAL A 69 16.88 5.05 22.21
N ASP A 70 17.68 5.63 23.12
CA ASP A 70 17.33 6.85 23.83
C ASP A 70 17.43 8.09 22.95
N ARG A 71 18.28 8.06 21.93
CA ARG A 71 18.50 9.15 21.00
C ARG A 71 19.16 8.65 19.73
N PHE A 72 18.85 9.30 18.60
CA PHE A 72 19.53 9.08 17.33
C PHE A 72 19.60 10.35 16.50
N THR A 73 20.53 10.38 15.53
CA THR A 73 20.61 11.46 14.53
C THR A 73 20.39 10.85 13.15
N MET A 74 19.40 11.34 12.43
CA MET A 74 18.95 10.77 11.16
C MET A 74 18.79 11.86 10.10
N GLY A 75 19.23 11.55 8.87
CA GLY A 75 18.95 12.31 7.66
C GLY A 75 18.30 11.40 6.60
N ILE A 76 17.56 11.98 5.66
CA ILE A 76 16.85 11.21 4.65
C ILE A 76 17.12 11.81 3.28
N ARG A 77 17.40 10.94 2.30
CA ARG A 77 17.51 11.31 0.88
C ARG A 77 16.49 10.50 0.08
N ILE A 78 15.68 11.17 -0.73
CA ILE A 78 14.57 10.59 -1.47
C ILE A 78 14.92 10.59 -2.96
N PHE A 79 14.79 9.44 -3.62
CA PHE A 79 15.09 9.25 -5.03
C PHE A 79 13.90 8.69 -5.78
N TYR A 80 13.81 9.04 -7.06
CA TYR A 80 12.90 8.45 -8.03
C TYR A 80 13.65 8.27 -9.36
N ASP A 81 13.63 7.09 -9.94
CA ASP A 81 14.39 6.75 -11.17
C ASP A 81 15.86 7.19 -11.10
N ASP A 82 16.54 6.87 -9.99
CA ASP A 82 17.92 7.25 -9.68
C ASP A 82 18.21 8.75 -9.56
N ILE A 83 17.19 9.60 -9.69
CA ILE A 83 17.30 11.05 -9.50
C ILE A 83 16.93 11.39 -8.08
N GLN A 84 17.80 12.13 -7.37
CA GLN A 84 17.48 12.64 -6.06
C GLN A 84 16.42 13.74 -6.18
N LEU A 85 15.25 13.51 -5.56
CA LEU A 85 14.16 14.48 -5.52
C LEU A 85 14.32 15.46 -4.39
N ASP A 86 14.72 14.96 -3.22
CA ASP A 86 14.76 15.75 -2.00
C ASP A 86 15.79 15.19 -1.01
N ALA A 87 16.15 16.04 -0.04
CA ALA A 87 17.02 15.66 1.08
C ALA A 87 16.60 16.39 2.37
N ILE A 88 16.27 15.62 3.39
CA ILE A 88 16.01 16.11 4.73
C ILE A 88 17.33 16.08 5.49
N SER A 89 17.78 17.26 5.92
CA SER A 89 19.05 17.39 6.65
C SER A 89 19.06 16.58 7.93
N PRO A 90 20.22 16.10 8.39
CA PRO A 90 20.34 15.37 9.65
C PRO A 90 19.80 16.16 10.82
N GLN A 91 18.97 15.50 11.63
CA GLN A 91 18.38 16.03 12.85
C GLN A 91 18.53 15.01 13.97
N SER A 92 18.78 15.50 15.20
CA SER A 92 18.82 14.65 16.38
C SER A 92 17.45 14.58 17.03
N HIS A 93 17.04 13.38 17.38
CA HIS A 93 15.75 13.08 17.98
C HIS A 93 15.96 12.38 19.32
N GLU A 94 15.22 12.81 20.33
CA GLU A 94 15.14 12.12 21.62
C GLU A 94 14.10 10.98 21.51
N GLY A 95 14.45 9.83 22.09
CA GLY A 95 13.66 8.58 21.95
C GLY A 95 13.94 7.88 20.63
N ALA A 96 13.18 6.82 20.39
CA ALA A 96 13.38 5.89 19.29
C ALA A 96 12.53 6.18 18.03
N HIS A 97 11.64 7.16 18.10
CA HIS A 97 10.64 7.42 17.06
C HIS A 97 10.80 8.80 16.45
N TRP A 98 10.57 8.88 15.14
CA TRP A 98 10.47 10.13 14.39
C TRP A 98 9.36 10.03 13.35
N GLU A 99 8.54 11.07 13.28
CA GLU A 99 7.44 11.18 12.32
C GLU A 99 7.60 12.44 11.48
N ILE A 100 7.38 12.31 10.18
CA ILE A 100 7.37 13.43 9.25
C ILE A 100 6.13 13.34 8.36
N GLU A 101 5.59 14.50 7.99
CA GLU A 101 4.61 14.61 6.92
C GLU A 101 5.33 14.87 5.60
N TYR A 102 4.96 14.12 4.56
CA TYR A 102 5.59 14.22 3.25
C TYR A 102 4.59 14.01 2.11
N VAL A 103 4.84 14.64 0.95
CA VAL A 103 4.04 14.47 -0.27
C VAL A 103 4.94 13.95 -1.38
N LEU A 104 4.55 12.85 -2.01
CA LEU A 104 5.21 12.31 -3.18
C LEU A 104 4.39 12.66 -4.43
N ASP A 105 4.95 13.48 -5.32
CA ASP A 105 4.26 14.03 -6.49
C ASP A 105 4.23 13.08 -7.70
N ARG A 106 4.90 11.92 -7.62
CA ARG A 106 5.00 10.96 -8.71
C ARG A 106 4.47 9.59 -8.29
N PRO A 107 3.70 8.90 -9.14
CA PRO A 107 3.28 7.54 -8.85
C PRO A 107 4.43 6.55 -9.05
N GLY A 108 4.41 5.48 -8.28
CA GLY A 108 5.40 4.40 -8.40
C GLY A 108 6.34 4.31 -7.21
N ASN A 109 7.49 3.69 -7.42
CA ASN A 109 8.43 3.37 -6.37
C ASN A 109 9.45 4.49 -6.15
N HIS A 110 9.58 4.90 -4.89
CA HIS A 110 10.57 5.87 -4.43
C HIS A 110 11.56 5.17 -3.51
N ILE A 111 12.84 5.51 -3.64
CA ILE A 111 13.90 4.98 -2.81
C ILE A 111 14.22 5.99 -1.72
N PHE A 112 14.02 5.60 -0.48
CA PHE A 112 14.38 6.37 0.70
C PHE A 112 15.71 5.83 1.23
N ARG A 113 16.76 6.65 1.16
CA ARG A 113 18.03 6.38 1.82
C ARG A 113 18.05 7.12 3.13
N VAL A 114 18.04 6.33 4.20
CA VAL A 114 18.00 6.81 5.57
C VAL A 114 19.41 6.68 6.13
N ASP A 115 20.02 7.81 6.43
CA ASP A 115 21.38 7.91 6.98
C ASP A 115 21.29 8.05 8.49
N LEU A 116 21.75 7.03 9.21
CA LEU A 116 21.86 7.05 10.67
C LEU A 116 23.29 7.46 11.03
N TYR A 117 23.43 8.60 11.71
CA TYR A 117 24.71 9.20 12.06
C TYR A 117 25.21 8.66 13.40
N ASP A 118 26.52 8.63 13.57
CA ASP A 118 27.22 8.15 14.77
C ASP A 118 26.90 6.69 15.14
N ALA A 119 26.39 5.93 14.17
CA ALA A 119 25.90 4.55 14.37
C ALA A 119 26.92 3.48 14.00
N ALA A 120 27.90 3.79 13.14
CA ALA A 120 28.96 2.85 12.81
C ALA A 120 29.97 2.74 13.95
N LYS A 121 30.69 1.60 14.03
CA LYS A 121 31.69 1.36 15.09
C LYS A 121 32.83 2.35 15.15
N ASP A 122 33.07 3.06 14.06
CA ASP A 122 34.04 4.14 13.93
C ASP A 122 33.42 5.54 14.13
N GLY A 123 32.14 5.63 14.54
CA GLY A 123 31.38 6.87 14.62
C GLY A 123 30.91 7.39 13.26
N GLY A 124 30.91 6.54 12.22
CA GLY A 124 30.48 6.90 10.88
C GLY A 124 28.97 6.80 10.67
N ILE A 125 28.57 6.89 9.39
CA ILE A 125 27.17 6.87 8.96
C ILE A 125 26.82 5.48 8.47
N ILE A 126 25.67 4.97 8.91
CA ILE A 126 25.05 3.78 8.34
C ILE A 126 23.88 4.21 7.45
N THR A 127 23.88 3.77 6.19
CA THR A 127 22.80 4.08 5.24
C THR A 127 21.90 2.88 5.03
N TYR A 128 20.63 3.05 5.36
CA TYR A 128 19.55 2.09 5.08
C TYR A 128 18.83 2.48 3.81
N THR A 129 18.31 1.50 3.07
CA THR A 129 17.57 1.75 1.82
C THR A 129 16.21 1.09 1.90
N PHE A 130 15.17 1.88 1.70
CA PHE A 130 13.78 1.44 1.72
C PHE A 130 13.07 1.83 0.43
N ASN A 131 12.08 1.03 0.05
CA ASN A 131 11.21 1.30 -1.08
C ASN A 131 9.83 1.72 -0.55
N ILE A 132 9.37 2.90 -0.94
CA ILE A 132 8.03 3.43 -0.64
C ILE A 132 7.30 3.60 -1.97
N SER A 133 6.16 2.92 -2.11
CA SER A 133 5.36 2.98 -3.33
C SER A 133 4.12 3.85 -3.15
N THR A 134 3.84 4.68 -4.15
CA THR A 134 2.60 5.47 -4.23
C THR A 134 1.73 4.99 -5.36
N HIS A 135 0.42 5.15 -5.21
CA HIS A 135 -0.57 4.78 -6.21
C HIS A 135 -1.16 6.00 -6.90
N ASN A 136 -1.38 5.85 -8.21
CA ASN A 136 -2.11 6.87 -8.96
C ASN A 136 -3.61 6.82 -8.58
N PRO A 137 -4.23 7.95 -8.19
CA PRO A 137 -5.65 8.00 -7.85
C PRO A 137 -6.58 7.54 -8.99
N PHE A 138 -6.15 7.71 -10.26
CA PHE A 138 -6.90 7.24 -11.42
C PHE A 138 -7.11 5.71 -11.46
N GLY A 139 -6.26 4.92 -10.83
CA GLY A 139 -6.42 3.47 -10.73
C GLY A 139 -7.74 3.07 -10.07
N TYR A 140 -8.10 3.72 -8.98
CA TYR A 140 -9.36 3.48 -8.28
C TYR A 140 -10.58 3.92 -9.08
N ILE A 141 -10.50 5.07 -9.78
CA ILE A 141 -11.57 5.55 -10.65
C ILE A 141 -11.80 4.56 -11.80
N PHE A 142 -10.73 4.05 -12.39
CA PHE A 142 -10.80 3.10 -13.48
C PHE A 142 -11.45 1.77 -13.04
N ILE A 143 -11.00 1.19 -11.94
CA ILE A 143 -11.59 -0.06 -11.38
C ILE A 143 -13.05 0.13 -11.02
N SER A 144 -13.39 1.24 -10.35
CA SER A 144 -14.76 1.58 -9.98
C SER A 144 -15.68 1.74 -11.20
N SER A 145 -15.16 2.33 -12.27
CA SER A 145 -15.90 2.51 -13.54
C SER A 145 -16.17 1.17 -14.23
N ILE A 146 -15.20 0.25 -14.26
CA ILE A 146 -15.38 -1.10 -14.80
C ILE A 146 -16.41 -1.87 -13.96
N ALA A 147 -16.34 -1.80 -12.64
CA ALA A 147 -17.28 -2.47 -11.75
C ALA A 147 -18.71 -1.95 -11.96
N ALA A 148 -18.90 -0.63 -11.99
CA ALA A 148 -20.20 -0.01 -12.24
C ALA A 148 -20.76 -0.38 -13.62
N GLY A 149 -19.91 -0.36 -14.67
CA GLY A 149 -20.29 -0.78 -16.03
C GLY A 149 -20.71 -2.24 -16.10
N SER A 150 -19.98 -3.13 -15.44
CA SER A 150 -20.27 -4.56 -15.38
C SER A 150 -21.61 -4.84 -14.68
N ILE A 151 -21.90 -4.15 -13.58
CA ILE A 151 -23.18 -4.23 -12.88
C ILE A 151 -24.30 -3.73 -13.78
N GLY A 152 -24.13 -2.59 -14.45
CA GLY A 152 -25.12 -2.04 -15.38
C GLY A 152 -25.46 -3.01 -16.52
N ILE A 153 -24.46 -3.59 -17.16
CA ILE A 153 -24.64 -4.59 -18.21
C ILE A 153 -25.38 -5.82 -17.66
N SER A 154 -25.02 -6.31 -16.49
CA SER A 154 -25.66 -7.46 -15.85
C SER A 154 -27.16 -7.22 -15.57
N ILE A 155 -27.50 -6.01 -15.11
CA ILE A 155 -28.89 -5.59 -14.89
C ILE A 155 -29.66 -5.58 -16.20
N VAL A 156 -29.11 -5.00 -17.28
CA VAL A 156 -29.76 -4.95 -18.59
C VAL A 156 -29.99 -6.35 -19.16
N ILE A 157 -28.97 -7.20 -19.10
CA ILE A 157 -29.08 -8.62 -19.51
C ILE A 157 -30.17 -9.32 -18.70
N GLY A 158 -30.16 -9.16 -17.38
CA GLY A 158 -31.18 -9.73 -16.51
C GLY A 158 -32.59 -9.26 -16.88
N TYR A 159 -32.76 -7.96 -17.07
CA TYR A 159 -34.07 -7.39 -17.47
C TYR A 159 -34.60 -7.97 -18.81
N ILE A 160 -33.73 -8.16 -19.78
CA ILE A 160 -34.13 -8.68 -21.10
C ILE A 160 -34.40 -10.21 -21.08
N TYR A 161 -33.55 -10.97 -20.39
CA TYR A 161 -33.56 -12.43 -20.48
C TYR A 161 -34.42 -13.12 -19.42
N ILE A 162 -34.52 -12.58 -18.21
CA ILE A 162 -35.29 -13.20 -17.12
C ILE A 162 -36.77 -13.35 -17.51
N PRO A 163 -37.47 -12.34 -18.04
CA PRO A 163 -38.88 -12.49 -18.46
C PRO A 163 -39.07 -13.51 -19.57
N ARG A 164 -38.12 -13.64 -20.51
CA ARG A 164 -38.18 -14.64 -21.60
C ARG A 164 -38.06 -16.05 -21.05
N ILE A 165 -37.18 -16.27 -20.08
CA ILE A 165 -36.96 -17.58 -19.45
C ILE A 165 -38.21 -17.98 -18.61
N LEU A 166 -38.81 -17.03 -17.89
CA LEU A 166 -40.00 -17.28 -17.08
C LEU A 166 -41.23 -17.64 -17.97
N LYS A 167 -41.44 -16.87 -19.08
CA LYS A 167 -42.56 -17.16 -20.01
C LYS A 167 -42.42 -18.50 -20.72
N SER A 168 -41.22 -18.97 -20.99
CA SER A 168 -41.01 -20.28 -21.61
C SER A 168 -41.35 -21.45 -20.68
N ARG A 169 -41.32 -21.24 -19.37
CA ARG A 169 -41.66 -22.26 -18.35
C ARG A 169 -43.16 -22.42 -18.13
N THR A 170 -43.95 -21.39 -18.42
CA THR A 170 -45.42 -21.42 -18.20
C THR A 170 -46.16 -22.07 -19.36
N LYS A 171 -45.48 -22.39 -20.47
CA LYS A 171 -46.05 -23.01 -21.66
C LYS A 171 -45.69 -24.50 -21.82
N ALA A 172 -45.02 -25.11 -20.87
CA ALA A 172 -44.70 -26.52 -20.77
C ALA A 172 -45.46 -27.15 -19.59
#